data_cdc46610d8d9de66a367cdc4ef02da4e
#
_entry.id   cdc46610d8d9de66a367cdc4ef02da4e
#
_cell.length_a   1.000
_cell.length_b   1.000
_cell.length_c   1.000
_cell.angle_alpha   90.00
_cell.angle_beta   90.00
_cell.angle_gamma   90.00
#
_symmetry.space_group_name_H-M   'P 1'
#
loop_
_entity.id
_entity.type
_entity.pdbx_description
1 polymer ?
#
loop_
_entity_poly.entity_id
_entity_poly.type
_entity_poly.pdbx_seq_one_letter_code
_entity_poly.pdbx_strand_id
1 'polypeptide(L)'
;MRLGRLICGDIHFQWKYGFYFIYFILTVLYVCGIAALPEHWKTDIASIMIYSDPAAMGLFFMGAIVLLEKSQKVLNAMVVSPVKISEYILSKTVALIAISTVIALILGVVSGSNHLLGIAVGTALTSAIFTMLGIIAATKISNLNQFLIVIMPIEIVCFVPPIVGLFVKLPYLFRFFPF
;
A
#
# COMPACT_ATOMS: atom_id res chain seq x y z
N MET A 1 4.58 -24.22 6.33
CA MET A 1 3.60 -24.07 7.43
C MET A 1 3.84 -22.88 8.36
N ARG A 2 5.07 -22.41 8.61
CA ARG A 2 5.36 -21.25 9.49
C ARG A 2 4.90 -19.91 8.89
N LEU A 3 5.22 -19.65 7.62
CA LEU A 3 4.86 -18.42 6.92
C LEU A 3 3.34 -18.18 6.92
N GLY A 4 2.52 -19.21 6.66
CA GLY A 4 1.06 -19.07 6.66
C GLY A 4 0.49 -18.67 8.04
N ARG A 5 1.08 -19.15 9.13
CA ARG A 5 0.68 -18.72 10.48
C ARG A 5 1.07 -17.28 10.77
N LEU A 6 2.23 -16.82 10.25
CA LEU A 6 2.65 -15.42 10.37
C LEU A 6 1.71 -14.50 9.59
N ILE A 7 1.37 -14.85 8.34
CA ILE A 7 0.42 -14.08 7.53
C ILE A 7 -0.94 -13.99 8.23
N CYS A 8 -1.45 -15.10 8.76
CA CYS A 8 -2.70 -15.12 9.51
C CYS A 8 -2.62 -14.25 10.78
N GLY A 9 -1.49 -14.28 11.48
CA GLY A 9 -1.20 -13.43 12.63
C GLY A 9 -1.18 -11.94 12.26
N ASP A 10 -0.53 -11.57 11.15
CA ASP A 10 -0.48 -10.19 10.66
C ASP A 10 -1.86 -9.68 10.24
N ILE A 11 -2.67 -10.51 9.56
CA ILE A 11 -4.05 -10.21 9.22
C ILE A 11 -4.88 -9.99 10.49
N HIS A 12 -4.75 -10.87 11.49
CA HIS A 12 -5.46 -10.73 12.76
C HIS A 12 -5.03 -9.48 13.53
N PHE A 13 -3.74 -9.16 13.51
CA PHE A 13 -3.21 -7.93 14.11
C PHE A 13 -3.83 -6.69 13.45
N GLN A 14 -3.82 -6.62 12.12
CA GLN A 14 -4.41 -5.52 11.38
C GLN A 14 -5.91 -5.38 11.67
N TRP A 15 -6.63 -6.49 11.80
CA TRP A 15 -8.04 -6.49 12.17
C TRP A 15 -8.25 -5.92 13.58
N LYS A 16 -7.49 -6.41 14.56
CA LYS A 16 -7.59 -6.00 15.97
C LYS A 16 -7.30 -4.51 16.17
N TYR A 17 -6.36 -3.95 15.41
CA TYR A 17 -6.00 -2.52 15.50
C TYR A 17 -6.83 -1.62 14.60
N GLY A 18 -7.86 -2.16 13.94
CA GLY A 18 -8.81 -1.36 13.16
C GLY A 18 -8.28 -0.89 11.79
N PHE A 19 -7.15 -1.40 11.31
CA PHE A 19 -6.64 -1.06 9.98
C PHE A 19 -7.64 -1.42 8.88
N TYR A 20 -8.28 -2.58 8.96
CA TYR A 20 -9.31 -2.98 8.00
C TYR A 20 -10.53 -2.07 8.02
N PHE A 21 -10.88 -1.49 9.17
CA PHE A 21 -11.97 -0.53 9.26
C PHE A 21 -11.63 0.77 8.52
N ILE A 22 -10.39 1.26 8.65
CA ILE A 22 -9.91 2.43 7.91
C ILE A 22 -9.92 2.13 6.39
N TYR A 23 -9.42 0.97 5.98
CA TYR A 23 -9.46 0.52 4.59
C TYR A 23 -10.89 0.47 4.03
N PHE A 24 -11.82 -0.05 4.81
CA PHE A 24 -13.23 -0.11 4.41
C PHE A 24 -13.82 1.29 4.19
N ILE A 25 -13.59 2.23 5.13
CA ILE A 25 -14.07 3.61 4.99
C ILE A 25 -13.48 4.27 3.76
N LEU A 26 -12.17 4.14 3.53
CA LEU A 26 -11.49 4.70 2.36
C LEU A 26 -12.03 4.10 1.06
N THR A 27 -12.24 2.78 1.02
CA THR A 27 -12.80 2.11 -0.16
C THR A 27 -14.19 2.63 -0.48
N VAL A 28 -15.07 2.77 0.53
CA VAL A 28 -16.42 3.32 0.34
C VAL A 28 -16.35 4.75 -0.18
N LEU A 29 -15.46 5.59 0.39
CA LEU A 29 -15.26 6.97 -0.04
C LEU A 29 -14.79 7.04 -1.51
N TYR A 30 -13.85 6.19 -1.90
CA TYR A 30 -13.36 6.11 -3.28
C TYR A 30 -14.45 5.63 -4.26
N VAL A 31 -15.20 4.59 -3.89
CA VAL A 31 -16.32 4.09 -4.71
C VAL A 31 -17.38 5.18 -4.91
N CYS A 32 -17.78 5.87 -3.84
CA CYS A 32 -18.71 7.00 -3.94
C CYS A 32 -18.16 8.14 -4.79
N GLY A 33 -16.87 8.45 -4.64
CA GLY A 33 -16.19 9.47 -5.45
C GLY A 33 -16.21 9.12 -6.94
N ILE A 34 -15.82 7.90 -7.31
CA ILE A 34 -15.82 7.43 -8.71
C ILE A 34 -17.26 7.40 -9.27
N ALA A 35 -18.23 6.93 -8.47
CA ALA A 35 -19.62 6.85 -8.91
C ALA A 35 -20.25 8.22 -9.20
N ALA A 36 -19.81 9.27 -8.49
CA ALA A 36 -20.29 10.64 -8.68
C ALA A 36 -19.66 11.36 -9.89
N LEU A 37 -18.63 10.78 -10.52
CA LEU A 37 -17.91 11.39 -11.64
C LEU A 37 -18.61 11.16 -12.99
N PRO A 38 -18.48 12.11 -13.94
CA PRO A 38 -18.87 11.90 -15.33
C PRO A 38 -18.07 10.75 -15.96
N GLU A 39 -18.69 10.01 -16.88
CA GLU A 39 -18.11 8.80 -17.50
C GLU A 39 -16.71 9.03 -18.09
N HIS A 40 -16.46 10.18 -18.73
CA HIS A 40 -15.19 10.47 -19.38
C HIS A 40 -14.01 10.68 -18.42
N TRP A 41 -14.26 10.96 -17.13
CA TRP A 41 -13.22 11.15 -16.11
C TRP A 41 -13.05 9.91 -15.21
N LYS A 42 -14.00 8.98 -15.25
CA LYS A 42 -14.00 7.82 -14.34
C LYS A 42 -12.73 6.99 -14.44
N THR A 43 -12.29 6.69 -15.66
CA THR A 43 -11.12 5.82 -15.88
C THR A 43 -9.83 6.45 -15.41
N ASP A 44 -9.62 7.74 -15.73
CA ASP A 44 -8.38 8.44 -15.38
C ASP A 44 -8.27 8.66 -13.87
N ILE A 45 -9.36 9.11 -13.24
CA ILE A 45 -9.39 9.33 -11.79
C ILE A 45 -9.31 8.02 -11.04
N ALA A 46 -9.99 6.96 -11.51
CA ALA A 46 -9.86 5.63 -10.93
C ALA A 46 -8.43 5.10 -11.01
N SER A 47 -7.72 5.33 -12.11
CA SER A 47 -6.30 4.95 -12.26
C SER A 47 -5.42 5.66 -11.24
N ILE A 48 -5.63 6.95 -11.00
CA ILE A 48 -4.92 7.71 -9.96
C ILE A 48 -5.23 7.15 -8.58
N MET A 49 -6.50 6.88 -8.28
CA MET A 49 -6.93 6.34 -6.98
C MET A 49 -6.35 4.95 -6.74
N ILE A 50 -6.38 4.05 -7.72
CA ILE A 50 -5.81 2.71 -7.63
C ILE A 50 -4.30 2.78 -7.40
N TYR A 51 -3.60 3.71 -8.05
CA TYR A 51 -2.17 3.90 -7.84
C TYR A 51 -1.86 4.49 -6.46
N SER A 52 -2.63 5.49 -6.00
CA SER A 52 -2.42 6.15 -4.71
C SER A 52 -2.72 5.23 -3.52
N ASP A 53 -3.71 4.34 -3.64
CA ASP A 53 -4.13 3.45 -2.57
C ASP A 53 -3.03 2.50 -2.10
N PRO A 54 -2.39 1.67 -2.94
CA PRO A 54 -1.26 0.83 -2.53
C PRO A 54 -0.09 1.63 -1.98
N ALA A 55 0.17 2.81 -2.53
CA ALA A 55 1.28 3.63 -2.09
C ALA A 55 1.03 4.17 -0.68
N ALA A 56 -0.08 4.85 -0.46
CA ALA A 56 -0.43 5.38 0.85
C ALA A 56 -0.51 4.24 1.89
N MET A 57 -1.16 3.15 1.55
CA MET A 57 -1.34 2.02 2.46
C MET A 57 -0.04 1.26 2.70
N GLY A 58 0.70 0.91 1.66
CA GLY A 58 1.98 0.19 1.78
C GLY A 58 3.02 0.98 2.55
N LEU A 59 3.10 2.28 2.31
CA LEU A 59 4.10 3.14 2.90
C LEU A 59 3.71 3.55 4.34
N PHE A 60 2.53 4.16 4.52
CA PHE A 60 2.08 4.69 5.81
C PHE A 60 1.71 3.60 6.81
N PHE A 61 0.85 2.68 6.40
CA PHE A 61 0.36 1.67 7.34
C PHE A 61 1.46 0.68 7.73
N MET A 62 2.32 0.31 6.78
CA MET A 62 3.44 -0.56 7.13
C MET A 62 4.38 0.10 8.12
N GLY A 63 4.69 1.38 7.91
CA GLY A 63 5.49 2.13 8.86
C GLY A 63 4.81 2.23 10.23
N ALA A 64 3.53 2.56 10.28
CA ALA A 64 2.77 2.60 11.52
C ALA A 64 2.73 1.25 12.24
N ILE A 65 2.52 0.15 11.51
CA ILE A 65 2.52 -1.22 12.06
C ILE A 65 3.88 -1.54 12.67
N VAL A 66 4.98 -1.32 11.93
CA VAL A 66 6.33 -1.62 12.41
C VAL A 66 6.69 -0.77 13.64
N LEU A 67 6.34 0.52 13.65
CA LEU A 67 6.57 1.40 14.79
C LEU A 67 5.74 0.99 16.00
N LEU A 68 4.50 0.56 15.81
CA LEU A 68 3.63 0.03 16.86
C LEU A 68 4.23 -1.26 17.46
N GLU A 69 4.66 -2.20 16.64
CA GLU A 69 5.32 -3.42 17.07
C GLU A 69 6.64 -3.14 17.81
N LYS A 70 7.39 -2.13 17.34
CA LYS A 70 8.60 -1.67 18.01
C LYS A 70 8.30 -1.11 19.40
N SER A 71 7.26 -0.31 19.54
CA SER A 71 6.82 0.24 20.83
C SER A 71 6.36 -0.85 21.81
N GLN A 72 5.73 -1.90 21.30
CA GLN A 72 5.27 -3.06 22.08
C GLN A 72 6.36 -4.11 22.32
N LYS A 73 7.60 -3.84 21.91
CA LYS A 73 8.76 -4.76 22.03
C LYS A 73 8.55 -6.13 21.34
N VAL A 74 7.63 -6.21 20.38
CA VAL A 74 7.37 -7.42 19.60
C VAL A 74 8.62 -7.87 18.84
N LEU A 75 9.38 -6.91 18.31
CA LEU A 75 10.65 -7.18 17.61
C LEU A 75 11.69 -7.86 18.54
N ASN A 76 11.72 -7.50 19.83
CA ASN A 76 12.62 -8.15 20.80
C ASN A 76 12.22 -9.61 21.04
N ALA A 77 10.92 -9.90 21.10
CA ALA A 77 10.42 -11.26 21.21
C ALA A 77 10.74 -12.10 19.95
N MET A 78 10.79 -11.46 18.79
CA MET A 78 11.15 -12.14 17.53
C MET A 78 12.62 -12.54 17.46
N VAL A 79 13.55 -11.77 18.06
CA VAL A 79 14.98 -12.09 18.09
C VAL A 79 15.25 -13.43 18.79
N VAL A 80 14.45 -13.76 19.82
CA VAL A 80 14.56 -15.05 20.56
C VAL A 80 13.69 -16.17 19.95
N SER A 81 12.89 -15.85 18.93
CA SER A 81 12.06 -16.84 18.25
C SER A 81 12.78 -17.45 17.04
N PRO A 82 12.42 -18.67 16.62
CA PRO A 82 13.02 -19.30 15.43
C PRO A 82 12.51 -18.73 14.10
N VAL A 83 11.94 -17.52 14.09
CA VAL A 83 11.41 -16.83 12.89
C VAL A 83 12.53 -16.07 12.21
N LYS A 84 12.68 -16.28 10.90
CA LYS A 84 13.64 -15.51 10.10
C LYS A 84 13.09 -14.13 9.78
N ILE A 85 13.97 -13.12 9.75
CA ILE A 85 13.60 -11.74 9.38
C ILE A 85 12.94 -11.68 8.00
N SER A 86 13.39 -12.51 7.06
CA SER A 86 12.78 -12.60 5.73
C SER A 86 11.34 -13.11 5.76
N GLU A 87 11.02 -14.07 6.65
CA GLU A 87 9.66 -14.56 6.82
C GLU A 87 8.74 -13.50 7.40
N TYR A 88 9.25 -12.69 8.33
CA TYR A 88 8.54 -11.56 8.91
C TYR A 88 8.23 -10.48 7.85
N ILE A 89 9.22 -10.06 7.08
CA ILE A 89 9.03 -9.06 6.01
C ILE A 89 8.02 -9.58 4.97
N LEU A 90 8.18 -10.85 4.56
CA LEU A 90 7.34 -11.44 3.54
C LEU A 90 5.88 -11.59 4.01
N SER A 91 5.65 -11.97 5.27
CA SER A 91 4.29 -12.11 5.79
C SER A 91 3.52 -10.79 5.76
N LYS A 92 4.16 -9.70 6.16
CA LYS A 92 3.56 -8.36 6.14
C LYS A 92 3.32 -7.85 4.73
N THR A 93 4.29 -8.04 3.83
CA THR A 93 4.17 -7.65 2.43
C THR A 93 3.01 -8.38 1.77
N VAL A 94 2.88 -9.70 1.98
CA VAL A 94 1.78 -10.50 1.42
C VAL A 94 0.43 -10.07 1.99
N ALA A 95 0.34 -9.78 3.29
CA ALA A 95 -0.90 -9.32 3.91
C ALA A 95 -1.39 -7.99 3.33
N LEU A 96 -0.49 -7.03 3.10
CA LEU A 96 -0.83 -5.74 2.49
C LEU A 96 -1.13 -5.85 0.99
N ILE A 97 -0.37 -6.66 0.24
CA ILE A 97 -0.67 -6.94 -1.18
C ILE A 97 -2.09 -7.50 -1.32
N ALA A 98 -2.49 -8.44 -0.46
CA ALA A 98 -3.80 -9.06 -0.55
C ALA A 98 -4.92 -8.02 -0.42
N ILE A 99 -4.86 -7.14 0.59
CA ILE A 99 -5.90 -6.13 0.79
C ILE A 99 -5.88 -5.06 -0.30
N SER A 100 -4.72 -4.55 -0.67
CA SER A 100 -4.57 -3.55 -1.74
C SER A 100 -5.10 -4.06 -3.08
N THR A 101 -4.82 -5.32 -3.42
CA THR A 101 -5.31 -5.94 -4.65
C THR A 101 -6.83 -6.09 -4.64
N VAL A 102 -7.43 -6.48 -3.51
CA VAL A 102 -8.90 -6.56 -3.38
C VAL A 102 -9.54 -5.19 -3.61
N ILE A 103 -9.01 -4.16 -2.99
CA ILE A 103 -9.52 -2.78 -3.13
C ILE A 103 -9.37 -2.30 -4.57
N ALA A 104 -8.20 -2.50 -5.18
CA ALA A 104 -7.96 -2.12 -6.57
C ALA A 104 -8.90 -2.83 -7.55
N LEU A 105 -9.23 -4.10 -7.31
CA LEU A 105 -10.20 -4.83 -8.12
C LEU A 105 -11.61 -4.25 -7.96
N ILE A 106 -12.04 -3.90 -6.75
CA ILE A 106 -13.32 -3.24 -6.50
C ILE A 106 -13.40 -1.92 -7.29
N LEU A 107 -12.37 -1.08 -7.18
CA LEU A 107 -12.32 0.20 -7.90
C LEU A 107 -12.27 0.00 -9.42
N GLY A 108 -11.53 -1.00 -9.90
CA GLY A 108 -11.45 -1.36 -11.32
C GLY A 108 -12.81 -1.79 -11.89
N VAL A 109 -13.60 -2.57 -11.13
CA VAL A 109 -14.96 -2.95 -11.53
C VAL A 109 -15.89 -1.75 -11.55
N VAL A 110 -15.84 -0.89 -10.53
CA VAL A 110 -16.68 0.31 -10.43
C VAL A 110 -16.36 1.32 -11.54
N SER A 111 -15.09 1.43 -11.95
CA SER A 111 -14.68 2.29 -13.06
C SER A 111 -15.00 1.73 -14.45
N GLY A 112 -15.51 0.49 -14.55
CA GLY A 112 -15.79 -0.17 -15.83
C GLY A 112 -14.54 -0.63 -16.59
N SER A 113 -13.42 -0.82 -15.90
CA SER A 113 -12.15 -1.24 -16.54
C SER A 113 -12.20 -2.69 -17.03
N ASN A 114 -11.80 -2.93 -18.29
CA ASN A 114 -11.74 -4.26 -18.90
C ASN A 114 -10.43 -5.02 -18.57
N HIS A 115 -9.43 -4.36 -17.98
CA HIS A 115 -8.09 -4.92 -17.75
C HIS A 115 -7.85 -5.28 -16.27
N LEU A 116 -8.79 -5.96 -15.63
CA LEU A 116 -8.71 -6.31 -14.20
C LEU A 116 -7.44 -7.09 -13.82
N LEU A 117 -6.95 -7.97 -14.69
CA LEU A 117 -5.70 -8.70 -14.49
C LEU A 117 -4.49 -7.75 -14.42
N GLY A 118 -4.43 -6.77 -15.32
CA GLY A 118 -3.38 -5.75 -15.32
C GLY A 118 -3.41 -4.91 -14.04
N ILE A 119 -4.60 -4.51 -13.60
CA ILE A 119 -4.80 -3.80 -12.33
C ILE A 119 -4.31 -4.64 -11.15
N ALA A 120 -4.70 -5.92 -11.08
CA ALA A 120 -4.29 -6.79 -9.98
C ALA A 120 -2.77 -6.97 -9.90
N VAL A 121 -2.10 -7.25 -11.03
CA VAL A 121 -0.65 -7.44 -11.08
C VAL A 121 0.09 -6.12 -10.79
N GLY A 122 -0.34 -5.04 -11.43
CA GLY A 122 0.25 -3.71 -11.20
C GLY A 122 0.15 -3.28 -9.74
N THR A 123 -1.04 -3.41 -9.15
CA THR A 123 -1.27 -3.10 -7.73
C THR A 123 -0.43 -3.99 -6.81
N ALA A 124 -0.34 -5.29 -7.08
CA ALA A 124 0.45 -6.20 -6.27
C ALA A 124 1.94 -5.82 -6.27
N LEU A 125 2.50 -5.49 -7.44
CA LEU A 125 3.89 -5.06 -7.56
C LEU A 125 4.14 -3.71 -6.87
N THR A 126 3.27 -2.74 -7.10
CA THR A 126 3.36 -1.41 -6.46
C THR A 126 3.26 -1.53 -4.95
N SER A 127 2.27 -2.29 -4.44
CA SER A 127 2.11 -2.55 -3.01
C SER A 127 3.35 -3.21 -2.40
N ALA A 128 3.97 -4.18 -3.09
CA ALA A 128 5.20 -4.80 -2.63
C ALA A 128 6.34 -3.79 -2.48
N ILE A 129 6.56 -2.94 -3.49
CA ILE A 129 7.62 -1.92 -3.48
C ILE A 129 7.40 -0.93 -2.33
N PHE A 130 6.20 -0.36 -2.22
CA PHE A 130 5.90 0.64 -1.20
C PHE A 130 5.89 0.06 0.22
N THR A 131 5.45 -1.18 0.39
CA THR A 131 5.53 -1.88 1.68
C THR A 131 6.99 -2.06 2.10
N MET A 132 7.87 -2.48 1.19
CA MET A 132 9.30 -2.63 1.50
C MET A 132 9.96 -1.28 1.83
N LEU A 133 9.63 -0.20 1.10
CA LEU A 133 10.09 1.14 1.42
C LEU A 133 9.60 1.60 2.80
N GLY A 134 8.34 1.33 3.14
CA GLY A 134 7.78 1.62 4.46
C GLY A 134 8.51 0.90 5.59
N ILE A 135 8.85 -0.38 5.41
CA ILE A 135 9.64 -1.16 6.38
C ILE A 135 11.03 -0.54 6.55
N ILE A 136 11.73 -0.24 5.45
CA ILE A 136 13.07 0.34 5.48
C ILE A 136 13.05 1.69 6.22
N ALA A 137 12.08 2.55 5.95
CA ALA A 137 11.94 3.82 6.63
C ALA A 137 11.66 3.64 8.14
N ALA A 138 10.73 2.75 8.49
CA ALA A 138 10.34 2.49 9.88
C ALA A 138 11.46 1.87 10.73
N THR A 139 12.38 1.10 10.13
CA THR A 139 13.51 0.51 10.87
C THR A 139 14.47 1.58 11.41
N LYS A 140 14.64 2.67 10.69
CA LYS A 140 15.58 3.76 11.05
C LYS A 140 14.97 4.83 11.96
N ILE A 141 13.66 4.82 12.15
CA ILE A 141 12.91 5.87 12.85
C ILE A 141 12.30 5.31 14.13
N SER A 142 12.24 6.13 15.17
CA SER A 142 11.72 5.72 16.48
C SER A 142 10.33 6.26 16.77
N ASN A 143 9.94 7.38 16.14
CA ASN A 143 8.72 8.12 16.43
C ASN A 143 7.87 8.27 15.17
N LEU A 144 6.54 8.15 15.33
CA LEU A 144 5.58 8.30 14.23
C LEU A 144 5.69 9.67 13.54
N ASN A 145 5.90 10.75 14.30
CA ASN A 145 6.04 12.09 13.72
C ASN A 145 7.28 12.21 12.81
N GLN A 146 8.41 11.64 13.22
CA GLN A 146 9.59 11.60 12.37
C GLN A 146 9.38 10.76 11.13
N PHE A 147 8.64 9.65 11.27
CA PHE A 147 8.27 8.79 10.16
C PHE A 147 7.45 9.56 9.12
N LEU A 148 6.43 10.29 9.53
CA LEU A 148 5.61 11.11 8.64
C LEU A 148 6.43 12.18 7.89
N ILE A 149 7.34 12.86 8.58
CA ILE A 149 8.22 13.87 7.97
C ILE A 149 9.14 13.27 6.89
N VAL A 150 9.66 12.06 7.12
CA VAL A 150 10.57 11.40 6.16
C VAL A 150 9.79 10.79 4.98
N ILE A 151 8.59 10.30 5.24
CA ILE A 151 7.77 9.66 4.21
C ILE A 151 7.15 10.65 3.23
N MET A 152 6.71 11.83 3.69
CA MET A 152 6.09 12.84 2.83
C MET A 152 6.93 13.20 1.58
N PRO A 153 8.24 13.51 1.68
CA PRO A 153 9.05 13.77 0.48
C PRO A 153 9.14 12.57 -0.46
N ILE A 154 9.27 11.35 0.10
CA ILE A 154 9.33 10.12 -0.70
C ILE A 154 8.01 9.94 -1.46
N GLU A 155 6.90 10.17 -0.79
CA GLU A 155 5.56 10.07 -1.38
C GLU A 155 5.37 11.07 -2.51
N ILE A 156 5.73 12.34 -2.30
CA ILE A 156 5.65 13.37 -3.33
C ILE A 156 6.46 12.96 -4.57
N VAL A 157 7.70 12.49 -4.39
CA VAL A 157 8.56 12.04 -5.50
C VAL A 157 7.95 10.84 -6.24
N CYS A 158 7.29 9.93 -5.54
CA CYS A 158 6.68 8.75 -6.15
C CYS A 158 5.33 9.05 -6.81
N PHE A 159 4.53 9.99 -6.28
CA PHE A 159 3.18 10.27 -6.78
C PHE A 159 3.14 11.31 -7.90
N VAL A 160 3.95 12.36 -7.80
CA VAL A 160 3.88 13.48 -8.75
C VAL A 160 4.16 13.03 -10.19
N PRO A 161 5.20 12.21 -10.50
CA PRO A 161 5.49 11.85 -11.88
C PRO A 161 4.36 11.07 -12.58
N PRO A 162 3.73 10.03 -11.97
CA PRO A 162 2.60 9.33 -12.57
C PRO A 162 1.39 10.23 -12.81
N ILE A 163 1.03 11.06 -11.84
CA ILE A 163 -0.11 11.97 -11.96
C ILE A 163 0.13 12.98 -13.09
N VAL A 164 1.31 13.57 -13.15
CA VAL A 164 1.67 14.49 -14.24
C VAL A 164 1.69 13.78 -15.59
N GLY A 165 2.14 12.52 -15.63
CA GLY A 165 2.17 11.68 -16.83
C GLY A 165 0.81 11.39 -17.46
N LEU A 166 -0.28 11.41 -16.66
CA LEU A 166 -1.65 11.27 -17.16
C LEU A 166 -2.15 12.53 -17.90
N PHE A 167 -1.72 13.70 -17.45
CA PHE A 167 -2.19 14.98 -18.01
C PHE A 167 -1.25 15.58 -19.07
N VAL A 168 0.03 15.22 -19.02
CA VAL A 168 1.08 15.77 -19.92
C VAL A 168 1.82 14.62 -20.58
N LYS A 169 1.98 14.68 -21.91
CA LYS A 169 2.87 13.72 -22.62
C LYS A 169 4.31 13.97 -22.19
N LEU A 170 4.76 13.24 -21.19
CA LEU A 170 6.12 13.33 -20.67
C LEU A 170 7.16 12.83 -21.69
N PRO A 171 8.33 13.49 -21.80
CA PRO A 171 9.41 13.05 -22.66
C PRO A 171 9.90 11.64 -22.26
N TYR A 172 10.48 10.91 -23.23
CA TYR A 172 10.89 9.51 -23.15
C TYR A 172 11.67 9.10 -21.88
N LEU A 173 12.36 10.03 -21.23
CA LEU A 173 13.13 9.80 -20.00
C LEU A 173 12.25 9.37 -18.80
N PHE A 174 10.99 9.75 -18.77
CA PHE A 174 10.06 9.38 -17.68
C PHE A 174 9.36 8.03 -17.92
N ARG A 175 9.53 7.40 -19.10
CA ARG A 175 9.02 6.05 -19.37
C ARG A 175 9.73 4.93 -18.58
N PHE A 176 10.87 5.24 -17.96
CA PHE A 176 11.60 4.29 -17.11
C PHE A 176 11.16 4.30 -15.63
N PHE A 177 10.28 5.21 -15.22
CA PHE A 177 9.62 5.05 -13.93
C PHE A 177 8.73 3.80 -13.99
N PRO A 178 8.78 2.90 -13.01
CA PRO A 178 7.96 1.70 -12.97
C PRO A 178 6.50 2.11 -12.72
N PHE A 179 5.77 2.24 -13.81
CA PHE A 179 4.33 2.45 -13.81
C PHE A 179 3.63 1.12 -14.08
#